data_ded9f58a0cd3c9384864fab48254cfc7
#
_entry.id   ded9f58a0cd3c9384864fab48254cfc7
#
_cell.length_a   1.000
_cell.length_b   1.000
_cell.length_c   1.000
_cell.angle_alpha   90.00
_cell.angle_beta   90.00
_cell.angle_gamma   90.00
#
_symmetry.space_group_name_H-M   'P 1'
#
loop_
_entity.id
_entity.type
_entity.pdbx_description
1 polymer ?
#
loop_
_entity_poly.entity_id
_entity_poly.type
_entity_poly.pdbx_seq_one_letter_code
_entity_poly.pdbx_strand_id
1 'polypeptide(L)'
;SVGLVLSIFTVGLLAPVTIALMVYFAYRYGKLLRQLAQGLGRLTTQITSVQQGKNTASLLLPQDPDLRETAHALNDIEHGVNTAVEERVKGERMKVELITNVSHDIKTPLTSIISYVDLLKQEETLPDHVKDYIKVLDEKSLRLKNMIQDIFDVSKAASGNMELQMEPLDLGKLVRQTLADMDEAVQASQLLFRVDIPDQPVTITADGGRLYRVFQNLISNALRYSLEGTRVFVSLTEADGFACVALKNISRYG
;
A
#
# COMPACT_ATOMS: atom_id res chain seq x y z
N SER A 1 -24.12 -80.64 -43.05
CA SER A 1 -24.93 -79.44 -43.28
C SER A 1 -25.62 -78.92 -42.01
N VAL A 2 -25.91 -79.73 -40.98
CA VAL A 2 -26.58 -79.34 -39.76
C VAL A 2 -25.72 -78.44 -38.85
N GLY A 3 -24.38 -78.70 -38.76
CA GLY A 3 -23.44 -77.94 -37.95
C GLY A 3 -23.22 -76.52 -38.44
N LEU A 4 -23.31 -76.27 -39.74
CA LEU A 4 -23.13 -74.92 -40.33
C LEU A 4 -24.34 -74.03 -40.09
N VAL A 5 -25.57 -74.63 -40.10
CA VAL A 5 -26.80 -73.93 -39.78
C VAL A 5 -26.84 -73.55 -38.28
N LEU A 6 -26.39 -74.46 -37.39
CA LEU A 6 -26.35 -74.20 -35.95
C LEU A 6 -25.34 -73.09 -35.61
N SER A 7 -24.16 -73.05 -36.30
CA SER A 7 -23.13 -72.00 -36.07
C SER A 7 -23.60 -70.63 -36.58
N ILE A 8 -24.35 -70.55 -37.68
CA ILE A 8 -24.90 -69.28 -38.19
C ILE A 8 -26.00 -68.77 -37.24
N PHE A 9 -26.80 -69.67 -36.68
CA PHE A 9 -27.88 -69.28 -35.75
C PHE A 9 -27.31 -68.81 -34.40
N THR A 10 -26.24 -69.42 -33.86
CA THR A 10 -25.59 -69.00 -32.62
C THR A 10 -24.85 -67.67 -32.79
N VAL A 11 -24.14 -67.46 -33.90
CA VAL A 11 -23.49 -66.20 -34.21
C VAL A 11 -24.51 -65.08 -34.43
N GLY A 12 -25.59 -65.37 -35.12
CA GLY A 12 -26.68 -64.40 -35.34
C GLY A 12 -27.38 -63.97 -34.06
N LEU A 13 -27.52 -64.84 -33.06
CA LEU A 13 -28.13 -64.51 -31.77
C LEU A 13 -27.20 -63.78 -30.82
N LEU A 14 -25.89 -64.07 -30.87
CA LEU A 14 -24.89 -63.45 -30.01
C LEU A 14 -24.44 -62.05 -30.50
N ALA A 15 -24.48 -61.77 -31.79
CA ALA A 15 -24.09 -60.49 -32.37
C ALA A 15 -24.85 -59.28 -31.81
N PRO A 16 -26.19 -59.24 -31.68
CA PRO A 16 -26.88 -58.11 -31.11
C PRO A 16 -26.58 -57.91 -29.62
N VAL A 17 -26.34 -58.97 -28.87
CA VAL A 17 -25.96 -58.90 -27.44
C VAL A 17 -24.57 -58.29 -27.27
N THR A 18 -23.60 -58.70 -28.09
CA THR A 18 -22.23 -58.14 -28.05
C THR A 18 -22.23 -56.68 -28.46
N ILE A 19 -22.99 -56.30 -29.48
CA ILE A 19 -23.13 -54.89 -29.90
C ILE A 19 -23.81 -54.05 -28.78
N ALA A 20 -24.88 -54.56 -28.15
CA ALA A 20 -25.53 -53.89 -27.04
C ALA A 20 -24.60 -53.66 -25.84
N LEU A 21 -23.79 -54.67 -25.49
CA LEU A 21 -22.77 -54.58 -24.47
C LEU A 21 -21.67 -53.54 -24.83
N MET A 22 -21.22 -53.57 -26.08
CA MET A 22 -20.21 -52.61 -26.56
C MET A 22 -20.69 -51.17 -26.50
N VAL A 23 -21.94 -50.94 -26.92
CA VAL A 23 -22.58 -49.61 -26.83
C VAL A 23 -22.77 -49.18 -25.36
N TYR A 24 -23.18 -50.13 -24.49
CA TYR A 24 -23.33 -49.85 -23.05
C TYR A 24 -21.96 -49.47 -22.41
N PHE A 25 -20.91 -50.21 -22.68
CA PHE A 25 -19.59 -49.92 -22.17
C PHE A 25 -19.04 -48.59 -22.74
N ALA A 26 -19.21 -48.35 -24.04
CA ALA A 26 -18.83 -47.07 -24.65
C ALA A 26 -19.55 -45.89 -24.03
N TYR A 27 -20.84 -45.99 -23.77
CA TYR A 27 -21.63 -44.98 -23.08
C TYR A 27 -21.17 -44.74 -21.63
N ARG A 28 -20.96 -45.83 -20.87
CA ARG A 28 -20.46 -45.77 -19.49
C ARG A 28 -19.06 -45.14 -19.43
N TYR A 29 -18.16 -45.53 -20.32
CA TYR A 29 -16.79 -45.00 -20.41
C TYR A 29 -16.80 -43.51 -20.82
N GLY A 30 -17.62 -43.17 -21.82
CA GLY A 30 -17.79 -41.77 -22.23
C GLY A 30 -18.38 -40.88 -21.13
N LYS A 31 -19.31 -41.39 -20.30
CA LYS A 31 -19.85 -40.67 -19.14
C LYS A 31 -18.76 -40.44 -18.07
N LEU A 32 -17.94 -41.47 -17.79
CA LEU A 32 -16.84 -41.35 -16.81
C LEU A 32 -15.80 -40.32 -17.26
N LEU A 33 -15.36 -40.38 -18.53
CA LEU A 33 -14.42 -39.41 -19.08
C LEU A 33 -14.92 -37.98 -19.02
N ARG A 34 -16.23 -37.77 -19.32
CA ARG A 34 -16.81 -36.41 -19.18
C ARG A 34 -16.83 -35.92 -17.75
N GLN A 35 -17.12 -36.77 -16.77
CA GLN A 35 -17.10 -36.40 -15.35
C GLN A 35 -15.69 -36.02 -14.88
N LEU A 36 -14.66 -36.79 -15.27
CA LEU A 36 -13.27 -36.47 -14.97
C LEU A 36 -12.82 -35.15 -15.63
N ALA A 37 -13.13 -34.95 -16.91
CA ALA A 37 -12.78 -33.72 -17.62
C ALA A 37 -13.44 -32.48 -17.00
N GLN A 38 -14.70 -32.59 -16.58
CA GLN A 38 -15.41 -31.51 -15.90
C GLN A 38 -14.82 -31.24 -14.50
N GLY A 39 -14.44 -32.28 -13.75
CA GLY A 39 -13.77 -32.16 -12.47
C GLY A 39 -12.43 -31.42 -12.56
N LEU A 40 -11.59 -31.86 -13.50
CA LEU A 40 -10.30 -31.20 -13.76
C LEU A 40 -10.46 -29.75 -14.23
N GLY A 41 -11.44 -29.46 -15.10
CA GLY A 41 -11.73 -28.10 -15.54
C GLY A 41 -12.11 -27.17 -14.36
N ARG A 42 -12.90 -27.65 -13.41
CA ARG A 42 -13.27 -26.90 -12.20
C ARG A 42 -12.07 -26.63 -11.30
N LEU A 43 -11.22 -27.65 -11.07
CA LEU A 43 -9.98 -27.48 -10.29
C LEU A 43 -9.06 -26.44 -10.90
N THR A 44 -8.85 -26.51 -12.23
CA THR A 44 -8.01 -25.52 -12.93
C THR A 44 -8.56 -24.09 -12.79
N THR A 45 -9.87 -23.93 -12.94
CA THR A 45 -10.53 -22.63 -12.78
C THR A 45 -10.36 -22.08 -11.35
N GLN A 46 -10.49 -22.94 -10.34
CA GLN A 46 -10.30 -22.55 -8.94
C GLN A 46 -8.86 -22.15 -8.65
N ILE A 47 -7.88 -22.95 -9.08
CA ILE A 47 -6.46 -22.63 -8.94
C ILE A 47 -6.16 -21.24 -9.53
N THR A 48 -6.68 -20.96 -10.72
CA THR A 48 -6.50 -19.66 -11.38
C THR A 48 -7.17 -18.54 -10.60
N SER A 49 -8.35 -18.77 -10.01
CA SER A 49 -9.07 -17.77 -9.20
C SER A 49 -8.32 -17.46 -7.90
N VAL A 50 -7.82 -18.48 -7.21
CA VAL A 50 -6.99 -18.32 -6.00
C VAL A 50 -5.71 -17.55 -6.33
N GLN A 51 -5.06 -17.89 -7.44
CA GLN A 51 -3.87 -17.16 -7.92
C GLN A 51 -4.16 -15.67 -8.20
N GLN A 52 -5.37 -15.35 -8.65
CA GLN A 52 -5.81 -13.97 -8.89
C GLN A 52 -6.34 -13.26 -7.64
N GLY A 53 -6.31 -13.91 -6.48
CA GLY A 53 -6.83 -13.36 -5.22
C GLY A 53 -8.34 -13.18 -5.18
N LYS A 54 -9.08 -13.89 -6.05
CA LYS A 54 -10.55 -13.87 -6.06
C LYS A 54 -11.08 -14.90 -5.06
N ASN A 55 -11.91 -14.43 -4.14
CA ASN A 55 -12.59 -15.31 -3.18
C ASN A 55 -13.65 -16.12 -3.95
N THR A 56 -13.46 -17.43 -4.06
CA THR A 56 -14.36 -18.34 -4.77
C THR A 56 -15.08 -19.23 -3.77
N ALA A 57 -16.30 -19.64 -4.07
CA ALA A 57 -17.02 -20.59 -3.23
C ALA A 57 -16.30 -21.94 -3.18
N SER A 58 -16.28 -22.58 -2.00
CA SER A 58 -15.66 -23.89 -1.78
C SER A 58 -16.02 -24.91 -2.85
N LEU A 59 -15.03 -25.61 -3.36
CA LEU A 59 -15.20 -26.59 -4.43
C LEU A 59 -15.79 -27.88 -3.86
N LEU A 60 -16.98 -28.22 -4.26
CA LEU A 60 -17.61 -29.50 -3.95
C LEU A 60 -17.49 -30.42 -5.17
N LEU A 61 -16.64 -31.46 -5.09
CA LEU A 61 -16.51 -32.49 -6.11
C LEU A 61 -17.30 -33.74 -5.72
N PRO A 62 -18.27 -34.16 -6.53
CA PRO A 62 -19.32 -35.07 -6.04
C PRO A 62 -18.95 -36.55 -5.94
N GLN A 63 -18.01 -37.14 -6.67
CA GLN A 63 -17.96 -38.61 -6.76
C GLN A 63 -16.62 -39.31 -6.86
N ASP A 64 -15.54 -38.66 -7.27
CA ASP A 64 -14.22 -39.28 -7.41
C ASP A 64 -13.41 -39.08 -6.12
N PRO A 65 -12.96 -40.17 -5.43
CA PRO A 65 -12.19 -40.05 -4.19
C PRO A 65 -10.91 -39.23 -4.34
N ASP A 66 -10.15 -39.46 -5.42
CA ASP A 66 -8.85 -38.80 -5.64
C ASP A 66 -9.03 -37.30 -5.92
N LEU A 67 -10.03 -36.94 -6.73
CA LEU A 67 -10.37 -35.54 -6.99
C LEU A 67 -10.99 -34.85 -5.77
N ARG A 68 -11.65 -35.61 -4.90
CA ARG A 68 -12.22 -35.07 -3.64
C ARG A 68 -11.12 -34.67 -2.67
N GLU A 69 -10.11 -35.51 -2.49
CA GLU A 69 -8.96 -35.23 -1.63
C GLU A 69 -8.22 -33.96 -2.11
N THR A 70 -7.99 -33.87 -3.42
CA THR A 70 -7.36 -32.67 -4.04
C THR A 70 -8.21 -31.42 -3.85
N ALA A 71 -9.53 -31.52 -3.94
CA ALA A 71 -10.45 -30.41 -3.71
C ALA A 71 -10.45 -29.94 -2.24
N HIS A 72 -10.43 -30.88 -1.30
CA HIS A 72 -10.29 -30.55 0.13
C HIS A 72 -8.97 -29.84 0.40
N ALA A 73 -7.84 -30.37 -0.07
CA ALA A 73 -6.53 -29.74 0.08
C ALA A 73 -6.50 -28.32 -0.51
N LEU A 74 -7.14 -28.10 -1.66
CA LEU A 74 -7.21 -26.76 -2.28
C LEU A 74 -8.09 -25.79 -1.46
N ASN A 75 -9.23 -26.26 -0.93
CA ASN A 75 -10.08 -25.46 -0.07
C ASN A 75 -9.38 -25.12 1.26
N ASP A 76 -8.62 -26.04 1.83
CA ASP A 76 -7.82 -25.81 3.04
C ASP A 76 -6.72 -24.78 2.81
N ILE A 77 -6.04 -24.84 1.66
CA ILE A 77 -5.05 -23.83 1.26
C ILE A 77 -5.72 -22.47 1.09
N GLU A 78 -6.86 -22.40 0.38
CA GLU A 78 -7.61 -21.15 0.19
C GLU A 78 -8.03 -20.55 1.54
N HIS A 79 -8.57 -21.36 2.43
CA HIS A 79 -8.94 -20.93 3.78
C HIS A 79 -7.73 -20.44 4.58
N GLY A 80 -6.62 -21.18 4.54
CA GLY A 80 -5.36 -20.79 5.20
C GLY A 80 -4.80 -19.46 4.68
N VAL A 81 -4.81 -19.26 3.36
CA VAL A 81 -4.38 -18.00 2.74
C VAL A 81 -5.29 -16.84 3.15
N ASN A 82 -6.60 -17.02 3.08
CA ASN A 82 -7.56 -15.98 3.47
C ASN A 82 -7.40 -15.61 4.95
N THR A 83 -7.28 -16.59 5.83
CA THR A 83 -7.04 -16.35 7.27
C THR A 83 -5.73 -15.60 7.49
N ALA A 84 -4.64 -16.00 6.84
CA ALA A 84 -3.36 -15.32 6.97
C ALA A 84 -3.40 -13.87 6.45
N VAL A 85 -4.13 -13.61 5.36
CA VAL A 85 -4.35 -12.25 4.85
C VAL A 85 -5.17 -11.42 5.83
N GLU A 86 -6.27 -11.96 6.37
CA GLU A 86 -7.10 -11.28 7.36
C GLU A 86 -6.33 -10.95 8.64
N GLU A 87 -5.53 -11.89 9.16
CA GLU A 87 -4.67 -11.67 10.33
C GLU A 87 -3.62 -10.59 10.07
N ARG A 88 -3.03 -10.58 8.86
CA ARG A 88 -2.08 -9.56 8.47
C ARG A 88 -2.73 -8.18 8.39
N VAL A 89 -3.89 -8.07 7.75
CA VAL A 89 -4.66 -6.82 7.66
C VAL A 89 -5.07 -6.34 9.06
N LYS A 90 -5.53 -7.24 9.93
CA LYS A 90 -5.86 -6.92 11.31
C LYS A 90 -4.64 -6.45 12.10
N GLY A 91 -3.50 -7.11 11.92
CA GLY A 91 -2.23 -6.70 12.54
C GLY A 91 -1.77 -5.31 12.11
N GLU A 92 -1.86 -4.99 10.82
CA GLU A 92 -1.53 -3.65 10.31
C GLU A 92 -2.51 -2.58 10.84
N ARG A 93 -3.82 -2.86 10.87
CA ARG A 93 -4.81 -1.95 11.47
C ARG A 93 -4.56 -1.70 12.94
N MET A 94 -4.23 -2.75 13.71
CA MET A 94 -3.93 -2.63 15.14
C MET A 94 -2.67 -1.78 15.38
N LYS A 95 -1.62 -1.92 14.57
CA LYS A 95 -0.44 -1.06 14.65
C LYS A 95 -0.79 0.42 14.45
N VAL A 96 -1.63 0.71 13.45
CA VAL A 96 -2.09 2.07 13.15
C VAL A 96 -2.91 2.63 14.31
N GLU A 97 -3.83 1.86 14.86
CA GLU A 97 -4.67 2.26 15.99
C GLU A 97 -3.84 2.53 17.25
N LEU A 98 -2.88 1.64 17.56
CA LEU A 98 -1.94 1.85 18.67
C LEU A 98 -1.12 3.14 18.48
N ILE A 99 -0.55 3.38 17.30
CA ILE A 99 0.22 4.59 17.03
C ILE A 99 -0.67 5.83 17.16
N THR A 100 -1.91 5.77 16.68
CA THR A 100 -2.88 6.87 16.78
C THR A 100 -3.20 7.20 18.23
N ASN A 101 -3.52 6.19 19.05
CA ASN A 101 -3.86 6.35 20.45
C ASN A 101 -2.67 6.87 21.26
N VAL A 102 -1.49 6.26 21.09
CA VAL A 102 -0.26 6.70 21.76
C VAL A 102 0.10 8.13 21.38
N SER A 103 -0.05 8.50 20.10
CA SER A 103 0.22 9.88 19.65
C SER A 103 -0.71 10.89 20.30
N HIS A 104 -1.99 10.56 20.45
CA HIS A 104 -2.96 11.40 21.15
C HIS A 104 -2.59 11.56 22.63
N ASP A 105 -2.27 10.46 23.30
CA ASP A 105 -1.95 10.43 24.73
C ASP A 105 -0.64 11.16 25.07
N ILE A 106 0.30 11.21 24.11
CA ILE A 106 1.52 12.00 24.27
C ILE A 106 1.28 13.48 23.90
N LYS A 107 0.41 13.79 22.96
CA LYS A 107 0.12 15.18 22.54
C LYS A 107 -0.41 16.03 23.69
N THR A 108 -1.25 15.47 24.55
CA THR A 108 -1.87 16.19 25.67
C THR A 108 -0.85 16.70 26.69
N PRO A 109 0.01 15.85 27.32
CA PRO A 109 1.02 16.32 28.26
C PRO A 109 2.07 17.21 27.59
N LEU A 110 2.41 16.95 26.32
CA LEU A 110 3.36 17.76 25.60
C LEU A 110 2.82 19.17 25.33
N THR A 111 1.54 19.31 25.02
CA THR A 111 0.90 20.63 24.89
C THR A 111 0.98 21.42 26.19
N SER A 112 0.78 20.76 27.34
CA SER A 112 0.94 21.39 28.65
C SER A 112 2.40 21.86 28.88
N ILE A 113 3.40 21.02 28.54
CA ILE A 113 4.82 21.38 28.67
C ILE A 113 5.11 22.63 27.81
N ILE A 114 4.67 22.66 26.56
CA ILE A 114 4.87 23.81 25.66
C ILE A 114 4.22 25.07 26.26
N SER A 115 2.97 24.97 26.77
CA SER A 115 2.29 26.11 27.39
C SER A 115 3.03 26.65 28.62
N TYR A 116 3.59 25.79 29.47
CA TYR A 116 4.40 26.24 30.60
C TYR A 116 5.75 26.87 30.15
N VAL A 117 6.37 26.33 29.11
CA VAL A 117 7.58 26.92 28.53
C VAL A 117 7.27 28.31 27.96
N ASP A 118 6.13 28.48 27.28
CA ASP A 118 5.71 29.78 26.74
C ASP A 118 5.41 30.79 27.85
N LEU A 119 4.82 30.37 28.97
CA LEU A 119 4.64 31.22 30.14
C LEU A 119 5.98 31.64 30.76
N LEU A 120 6.92 30.71 30.90
CA LEU A 120 8.25 31.03 31.42
C LEU A 120 9.05 31.97 30.51
N LYS A 121 8.84 31.92 29.18
CA LYS A 121 9.46 32.86 28.23
C LYS A 121 8.96 34.30 28.41
N GLN A 122 7.75 34.50 28.97
CA GLN A 122 7.18 35.81 29.22
C GLN A 122 7.66 36.44 30.54
N GLU A 123 8.33 35.68 31.41
CA GLU A 123 8.86 36.20 32.69
C GLU A 123 10.12 37.03 32.43
N GLU A 124 10.03 38.34 32.71
CA GLU A 124 11.16 39.27 32.46
C GLU A 124 12.28 39.16 33.48
N THR A 125 11.98 38.68 34.70
CA THR A 125 12.89 38.75 35.86
C THR A 125 13.78 37.49 36.02
N LEU A 126 13.80 36.63 35.02
CA LEU A 126 14.59 35.38 35.08
C LEU A 126 16.08 35.63 34.86
N PRO A 127 16.99 34.94 35.60
CA PRO A 127 18.41 34.93 35.33
C PRO A 127 18.73 34.43 33.93
N ASP A 128 19.79 34.94 33.29
CA ASP A 128 20.12 34.61 31.89
C ASP A 128 20.34 33.10 31.67
N HIS A 129 21.00 32.42 32.60
CA HIS A 129 21.18 30.97 32.50
C HIS A 129 19.84 30.19 32.49
N VAL A 130 18.79 30.73 33.17
CA VAL A 130 17.44 30.13 33.17
C VAL A 130 16.78 30.39 31.84
N LYS A 131 16.93 31.53 31.23
CA LYS A 131 16.46 31.84 29.88
C LYS A 131 17.05 30.90 28.84
N ASP A 132 18.35 30.59 28.95
CA ASP A 132 19.01 29.60 28.10
C ASP A 132 18.39 28.21 28.23
N TYR A 133 18.10 27.78 29.46
CA TYR A 133 17.43 26.49 29.70
C TYR A 133 16.01 26.45 29.09
N ILE A 134 15.25 27.54 29.22
CA ILE A 134 13.92 27.68 28.65
C ILE A 134 13.99 27.58 27.13
N LYS A 135 14.95 28.24 26.50
CA LYS A 135 15.17 28.16 25.05
C LYS A 135 15.43 26.72 24.60
N VAL A 136 16.26 25.98 25.31
CA VAL A 136 16.53 24.58 25.01
C VAL A 136 15.29 23.71 25.18
N LEU A 137 14.49 23.95 26.25
CA LEU A 137 13.24 23.24 26.50
C LEU A 137 12.22 23.51 25.40
N ASP A 138 12.10 24.75 24.95
CA ASP A 138 11.22 25.15 23.84
C ASP A 138 11.58 24.40 22.55
N GLU A 139 12.84 24.47 22.15
CA GLU A 139 13.34 23.77 20.96
C GLU A 139 13.09 22.24 21.01
N LYS A 140 13.34 21.62 22.17
CA LYS A 140 13.14 20.16 22.33
C LYS A 140 11.68 19.77 22.36
N SER A 141 10.82 20.59 22.99
CA SER A 141 9.38 20.37 23.06
C SER A 141 8.72 20.50 21.68
N LEU A 142 9.10 21.52 20.91
CA LEU A 142 8.64 21.70 19.53
C LEU A 142 9.12 20.57 18.62
N ARG A 143 10.36 20.14 18.76
CA ARG A 143 10.89 19.00 18.01
C ARG A 143 10.11 17.72 18.31
N LEU A 144 9.81 17.45 19.59
CA LEU A 144 9.04 16.28 20.01
C LEU A 144 7.60 16.34 19.46
N LYS A 145 6.96 17.52 19.51
CA LYS A 145 5.63 17.74 18.92
C LYS A 145 5.61 17.39 17.43
N ASN A 146 6.60 17.87 16.67
CA ASN A 146 6.68 17.60 15.24
C ASN A 146 6.90 16.11 14.97
N MET A 147 7.76 15.45 15.76
CA MET A 147 8.04 14.02 15.60
C MET A 147 6.80 13.15 15.85
N ILE A 148 6.00 13.47 16.88
CA ILE A 148 4.74 12.78 17.16
C ILE A 148 3.75 13.00 16.03
N GLN A 149 3.67 14.22 15.49
CA GLN A 149 2.80 14.52 14.36
C GLN A 149 3.23 13.76 13.09
N ASP A 150 4.54 13.63 12.84
CA ASP A 150 5.08 12.87 11.71
C ASP A 150 4.72 11.38 11.83
N ILE A 151 4.86 10.79 13.01
CA ILE A 151 4.48 9.39 13.28
C ILE A 151 2.98 9.18 13.03
N PHE A 152 2.16 10.12 13.49
CA PHE A 152 0.70 10.07 13.27
C PHE A 152 0.33 10.16 11.79
N ASP A 153 0.95 11.06 11.04
CA ASP A 153 0.69 11.22 9.60
C ASP A 153 1.13 9.99 8.80
N VAL A 154 2.30 9.41 9.12
CA VAL A 154 2.76 8.15 8.51
C VAL A 154 1.78 7.01 8.80
N SER A 155 1.29 6.91 10.05
CA SER A 155 0.32 5.89 10.44
C SER A 155 -1.01 6.03 9.67
N LYS A 156 -1.55 7.26 9.54
CA LYS A 156 -2.75 7.52 8.75
C LYS A 156 -2.56 7.22 7.27
N ALA A 157 -1.41 7.58 6.71
CA ALA A 157 -1.09 7.28 5.31
C ALA A 157 -1.02 5.76 5.06
N ALA A 158 -0.35 5.01 5.95
CA ALA A 158 -0.20 3.57 5.85
C ALA A 158 -1.53 2.81 5.95
N SER A 159 -2.51 3.36 6.70
CA SER A 159 -3.85 2.75 6.83
C SER A 159 -4.83 3.09 5.72
N GLY A 160 -4.46 3.96 4.80
CA GLY A 160 -5.36 4.47 3.76
C GLY A 160 -6.47 5.40 4.30
N ASN A 161 -6.42 5.77 5.58
CA ASN A 161 -7.43 6.60 6.25
C ASN A 161 -7.08 8.10 6.21
N MET A 162 -6.19 8.50 5.30
CA MET A 162 -5.85 9.91 5.12
C MET A 162 -6.90 10.59 4.26
N GLU A 163 -7.72 11.43 4.88
CA GLU A 163 -8.62 12.33 4.14
C GLU A 163 -7.78 13.44 3.51
N LEU A 164 -7.88 13.59 2.19
CA LEU A 164 -7.22 14.63 1.42
C LEU A 164 -8.23 15.70 1.02
N GLN A 165 -7.90 16.95 1.26
CA GLN A 165 -8.68 18.11 0.79
C GLN A 165 -8.17 18.50 -0.59
N MET A 166 -8.72 17.86 -1.62
CA MET A 166 -8.31 18.05 -3.00
C MET A 166 -8.91 19.34 -3.56
N GLU A 167 -8.06 20.31 -3.92
CA GLU A 167 -8.48 21.60 -4.50
C GLU A 167 -7.54 21.99 -5.66
N PRO A 168 -8.02 22.80 -6.63
CA PRO A 168 -7.16 23.39 -7.63
C PRO A 168 -6.17 24.36 -7.00
N LEU A 169 -4.88 24.19 -7.25
CA LEU A 169 -3.83 25.08 -6.74
C LEU A 169 -2.72 25.29 -7.78
N ASP A 170 -2.04 26.41 -7.67
CA ASP A 170 -0.82 26.72 -8.44
C ASP A 170 0.40 26.15 -7.71
N LEU A 171 0.99 25.11 -8.29
CA LEU A 171 2.13 24.42 -7.72
C LEU A 171 3.38 25.31 -7.63
N GLY A 172 3.60 26.18 -8.64
CA GLY A 172 4.72 27.12 -8.63
C GLY A 172 4.63 28.12 -7.49
N LYS A 173 3.44 28.65 -7.26
CA LYS A 173 3.16 29.57 -6.15
C LYS A 173 3.39 28.88 -4.80
N LEU A 174 2.94 27.63 -4.64
CA LEU A 174 3.10 26.86 -3.40
C LEU A 174 4.60 26.61 -3.09
N VAL A 175 5.39 26.23 -4.08
CA VAL A 175 6.84 26.01 -3.89
C VAL A 175 7.56 27.31 -3.54
N ARG A 176 7.26 28.43 -4.23
CA ARG A 176 7.81 29.75 -3.92
C ARG A 176 7.45 30.21 -2.49
N GLN A 177 6.20 30.01 -2.10
CA GLN A 177 5.74 30.33 -0.74
C GLN A 177 6.50 29.52 0.31
N THR A 178 6.64 28.19 0.09
CA THR A 178 7.39 27.33 1.04
C THR A 178 8.85 27.77 1.17
N LEU A 179 9.50 28.17 0.09
CA LEU A 179 10.87 28.70 0.12
C LEU A 179 10.95 30.04 0.86
N ALA A 180 9.98 30.94 0.65
CA ALA A 180 9.91 32.22 1.34
C ALA A 180 9.70 32.06 2.85
N ASP A 181 8.82 31.13 3.27
CA ASP A 181 8.58 30.84 4.68
C ASP A 181 9.80 30.21 5.38
N MET A 182 10.74 29.64 4.62
CA MET A 182 11.98 29.05 5.13
C MET A 182 13.23 29.91 4.84
N ASP A 183 13.07 31.17 4.38
CA ASP A 183 14.16 32.01 3.90
C ASP A 183 15.23 32.25 4.98
N GLU A 184 14.85 32.49 6.23
CA GLU A 184 15.79 32.66 7.34
C GLU A 184 16.72 31.44 7.49
N ALA A 185 16.17 30.24 7.45
CA ALA A 185 16.93 29.00 7.54
C ALA A 185 17.80 28.76 6.30
N VAL A 186 17.30 29.13 5.13
CA VAL A 186 18.03 29.05 3.85
C VAL A 186 19.23 29.98 3.88
N GLN A 187 19.08 31.24 4.29
CA GLN A 187 20.17 32.22 4.37
C GLN A 187 21.22 31.85 5.43
N ALA A 188 20.79 31.29 6.55
CA ALA A 188 21.70 30.83 7.60
C ALA A 188 22.52 29.59 7.20
N SER A 189 22.13 28.86 6.17
CA SER A 189 22.73 27.56 5.82
C SER A 189 24.00 27.61 4.98
N GLN A 190 24.41 28.77 4.47
CA GLN A 190 25.51 28.94 3.51
C GLN A 190 25.34 28.13 2.20
N LEU A 191 24.15 27.64 1.90
CA LEU A 191 23.81 26.94 0.66
C LEU A 191 23.28 27.91 -0.40
N LEU A 192 23.63 27.66 -1.67
CA LEU A 192 23.15 28.47 -2.78
C LEU A 192 21.94 27.84 -3.43
N PHE A 193 20.75 28.35 -3.12
CA PHE A 193 19.53 27.88 -3.77
C PHE A 193 19.42 28.45 -5.19
N ARG A 194 19.18 27.57 -6.17
CA ARG A 194 18.90 27.88 -7.56
C ARG A 194 17.48 27.43 -7.88
N VAL A 195 16.59 28.39 -8.04
CA VAL A 195 15.16 28.14 -8.22
C VAL A 195 14.82 28.40 -9.68
N ASP A 196 14.31 27.38 -10.36
CA ASP A 196 13.86 27.39 -11.75
C ASP A 196 12.38 26.94 -11.80
N ILE A 197 11.49 27.91 -11.65
CA ILE A 197 10.04 27.72 -11.60
C ILE A 197 9.43 28.65 -12.66
N PRO A 198 8.59 28.12 -13.59
CA PRO A 198 7.92 28.92 -14.60
C PRO A 198 7.12 30.08 -13.99
N ASP A 199 7.07 31.20 -14.72
CA ASP A 199 6.24 32.34 -14.31
C ASP A 199 4.74 32.07 -14.57
N GLN A 200 4.44 31.19 -15.54
CA GLN A 200 3.08 30.76 -15.81
C GLN A 200 2.58 29.82 -14.73
N PRO A 201 1.30 29.95 -14.30
CA PRO A 201 0.73 29.08 -13.30
C PRO A 201 0.69 27.63 -13.75
N VAL A 202 1.22 26.71 -12.96
CA VAL A 202 1.09 25.27 -13.16
C VAL A 202 0.01 24.77 -12.23
N THR A 203 -1.21 24.66 -12.74
CA THR A 203 -2.39 24.29 -11.94
C THR A 203 -2.52 22.77 -11.82
N ILE A 204 -2.61 22.29 -10.58
CA ILE A 204 -2.87 20.88 -10.26
C ILE A 204 -4.04 20.78 -9.28
N THR A 205 -4.64 19.59 -9.17
CA THR A 205 -5.62 19.29 -8.13
C THR A 205 -4.93 18.48 -7.03
N ALA A 206 -4.79 19.07 -5.84
CA ALA A 206 -4.09 18.44 -4.73
C ALA A 206 -4.49 19.06 -3.38
N ASP A 207 -4.06 18.41 -2.28
CA ASP A 207 -4.15 19.00 -0.94
C ASP A 207 -2.94 19.92 -0.71
N GLY A 208 -3.20 21.24 -0.74
CA GLY A 208 -2.16 22.27 -0.62
C GLY A 208 -1.41 22.20 0.70
N GLY A 209 -2.09 21.94 1.82
CA GLY A 209 -1.46 21.83 3.13
C GLY A 209 -0.51 20.61 3.23
N ARG A 210 -0.90 19.49 2.64
CA ARG A 210 -0.06 18.29 2.59
C ARG A 210 1.15 18.48 1.68
N LEU A 211 0.97 19.06 0.50
CA LEU A 211 2.09 19.36 -0.41
C LEU A 211 3.06 20.38 0.17
N TYR A 212 2.56 21.43 0.83
CA TYR A 212 3.39 22.38 1.55
C TYR A 212 4.33 21.66 2.53
N ARG A 213 3.79 20.72 3.32
CA ARG A 213 4.58 19.94 4.28
C ARG A 213 5.60 19.03 3.60
N VAL A 214 5.26 18.44 2.43
CA VAL A 214 6.22 17.68 1.62
C VAL A 214 7.39 18.57 1.21
N PHE A 215 7.14 19.78 0.69
CA PHE A 215 8.20 20.70 0.30
C PHE A 215 9.03 21.20 1.48
N GLN A 216 8.40 21.52 2.61
CA GLN A 216 9.14 21.84 3.84
C GLN A 216 10.10 20.71 4.25
N ASN A 217 9.63 19.47 4.22
CA ASN A 217 10.47 18.32 4.56
C ASN A 217 11.64 18.15 3.58
N LEU A 218 11.39 18.30 2.28
CA LEU A 218 12.43 18.21 1.25
C LEU A 218 13.48 19.31 1.40
N ILE A 219 13.05 20.57 1.60
CA ILE A 219 13.96 21.71 1.82
C ILE A 219 14.73 21.54 3.13
N SER A 220 14.08 21.16 4.22
CA SER A 220 14.71 20.89 5.52
C SER A 220 15.74 19.78 5.42
N ASN A 221 15.47 18.72 4.66
CA ASN A 221 16.43 17.66 4.39
C ASN A 221 17.64 18.18 3.60
N ALA A 222 17.42 19.00 2.58
CA ALA A 222 18.51 19.63 1.84
C ALA A 222 19.37 20.52 2.76
N LEU A 223 18.75 21.35 3.60
CA LEU A 223 19.47 22.19 4.57
C LEU A 223 20.32 21.38 5.55
N ARG A 224 19.82 20.22 5.99
CA ARG A 224 20.51 19.39 7.00
C ARG A 224 21.61 18.51 6.43
N TYR A 225 21.41 17.98 5.21
CA TYR A 225 22.26 16.92 4.66
C TYR A 225 23.14 17.36 3.50
N SER A 226 23.01 18.59 3.01
CA SER A 226 23.89 19.09 1.96
C SER A 226 25.29 19.44 2.48
N LEU A 227 26.26 19.31 1.62
CA LEU A 227 27.62 19.77 1.86
C LEU A 227 27.64 21.31 1.83
N GLU A 228 28.23 21.94 2.84
CA GLU A 228 28.33 23.39 2.95
C GLU A 228 28.96 24.04 1.72
N GLY A 229 28.51 25.23 1.34
CA GLY A 229 28.96 25.96 0.16
C GLY A 229 28.54 25.39 -1.19
N THR A 230 27.73 24.33 -1.20
CA THR A 230 27.20 23.73 -2.46
C THR A 230 25.87 24.33 -2.89
N ARG A 231 25.37 23.86 -4.03
CA ARG A 231 24.12 24.34 -4.61
C ARG A 231 22.98 23.37 -4.33
N VAL A 232 21.82 23.93 -4.06
CA VAL A 232 20.53 23.21 -4.05
C VAL A 232 19.70 23.72 -5.22
N PHE A 233 19.31 22.82 -6.11
CA PHE A 233 18.49 23.14 -7.26
C PHE A 233 17.05 22.76 -6.98
N VAL A 234 16.12 23.69 -7.18
CA VAL A 234 14.69 23.47 -7.09
C VAL A 234 14.10 23.82 -8.45
N SER A 235 13.53 22.86 -9.15
CA SER A 235 12.94 23.08 -10.47
C SER A 235 11.52 22.53 -10.53
N LEU A 236 10.65 23.25 -11.27
CA LEU A 236 9.30 22.81 -11.63
C LEU A 236 9.21 22.72 -13.15
N THR A 237 8.86 21.56 -13.65
CA THR A 237 8.65 21.31 -15.09
C THR A 237 7.29 20.69 -15.32
N GLU A 238 6.68 20.99 -16.45
CA GLU A 238 5.44 20.38 -16.91
C GLU A 238 5.72 19.62 -18.22
N ALA A 239 5.43 18.32 -18.23
CA ALA A 239 5.58 17.47 -19.40
C ALA A 239 4.52 16.36 -19.38
N ASP A 240 3.97 16.03 -20.54
CA ASP A 240 3.02 14.93 -20.76
C ASP A 240 1.80 14.95 -19.82
N GLY A 241 1.34 16.15 -19.43
CA GLY A 241 0.20 16.32 -18.53
C GLY A 241 0.54 16.10 -17.03
N PHE A 242 1.83 16.00 -16.69
CA PHE A 242 2.32 15.91 -15.33
C PHE A 242 3.14 17.13 -14.95
N ALA A 243 2.97 17.60 -13.71
CA ALA A 243 3.84 18.59 -13.09
C ALA A 243 4.90 17.87 -12.23
N CYS A 244 6.16 18.13 -12.48
CA CYS A 244 7.28 17.54 -11.76
C CYS A 244 8.07 18.60 -11.00
N VAL A 245 8.12 18.49 -9.66
CA VAL A 245 9.02 19.29 -8.82
C VAL A 245 10.24 18.44 -8.48
N ALA A 246 11.43 18.92 -8.83
CA ALA A 246 12.67 18.27 -8.50
C ALA A 246 13.50 19.14 -7.57
N LEU A 247 14.00 18.54 -6.47
CA LEU A 247 14.96 19.13 -5.57
C LEU A 247 16.25 18.30 -5.62
N LYS A 248 17.36 18.92 -5.98
CA LYS A 248 18.67 18.26 -6.12
C LYS A 248 19.69 18.96 -5.24
N ASN A 249 20.39 18.19 -4.43
CA ASN A 249 21.46 18.68 -3.56
C ASN A 249 22.66 17.73 -3.59
N ILE A 250 23.82 18.20 -3.15
CA ILE A 250 25.03 17.39 -2.98
C ILE A 250 25.07 16.94 -1.52
N SER A 251 24.94 15.63 -1.29
CA SER A 251 24.95 15.06 0.05
C SER A 251 26.30 15.20 0.74
N ARG A 252 26.29 15.48 2.04
CA ARG A 252 27.48 15.42 2.92
C ARG A 252 27.92 13.96 3.16
N TYR A 253 26.97 13.03 3.04
CA TYR A 253 27.19 11.59 3.19
C TYR A 253 27.12 10.98 1.79
N GLY A 254 28.25 10.44 1.32
CA GLY A 254 28.37 9.79 0.02
C GLY A 254 27.50 8.56 -0.15
#